data_c8f6805bc84d8134b2c155ae853ce9c4
#
_entry.id   c8f6805bc84d8134b2c155ae853ce9c4
#
_cell.length_a   1.000
_cell.length_b   1.000
_cell.length_c   1.000
_cell.angle_alpha   90.00
_cell.angle_beta   90.00
_cell.angle_gamma   90.00
#
_symmetry.space_group_name_H-M   'P 1'
#
loop_
_entity.id
_entity.type
_entity.pdbx_description
1 polymer ?
#
loop_
_entity_poly.entity_id
_entity_poly.type
_entity_poly.pdbx_seq_one_letter_code
_entity_poly.pdbx_strand_id
1 'polypeptide(L)'
;MAAARETFAVYGYDGTHVEEIARRAGVNKATLYYQIGDKDTLYANVIHQVLGNIAQVVAQAVARGKTPAEKLRAYILLMADAVDKNPELPPIMIREVASGGAHLPRVAAEDMASVLTVLLEILEEGKEKGVFNDVVPFLVHAMIMGSILIFKLGTPIKDKQIWLPEEIKARDKKLPGTLGEEVAELVLKAVKKER
;
A
#
# COMPACT_ATOMS: atom_id res chain seq x y z
N MET A 1 -18.62 -4.64 5.21
CA MET A 1 -17.29 -4.39 4.62
C MET A 1 -16.13 -4.70 5.59
N ALA A 2 -16.14 -4.27 6.87
CA ALA A 2 -15.05 -4.58 7.81
C ALA A 2 -14.78 -6.08 7.95
N ALA A 3 -15.81 -6.89 8.25
CA ALA A 3 -15.68 -8.35 8.34
C ALA A 3 -15.09 -9.00 7.08
N ALA A 4 -15.40 -8.47 5.90
CA ALA A 4 -14.83 -8.97 4.64
C ALA A 4 -13.33 -8.64 4.54
N ARG A 5 -12.92 -7.40 4.84
CA ARG A 5 -11.49 -7.00 4.87
C ARG A 5 -10.68 -7.89 5.80
N GLU A 6 -11.12 -8.05 7.02
CA GLU A 6 -10.45 -8.90 8.01
C GLU A 6 -10.34 -10.37 7.55
N THR A 7 -11.42 -10.91 6.97
CA THR A 7 -11.44 -12.30 6.52
C THR A 7 -10.50 -12.51 5.34
N PHE A 8 -10.54 -11.63 4.34
CA PHE A 8 -9.61 -11.69 3.21
C PHE A 8 -8.15 -11.45 3.62
N ALA A 9 -7.90 -10.56 4.58
CA ALA A 9 -6.55 -10.34 5.11
C ALA A 9 -5.97 -11.59 5.77
N VAL A 10 -6.79 -12.35 6.52
CA VAL A 10 -6.34 -13.57 7.22
C VAL A 10 -6.19 -14.74 6.28
N TYR A 11 -7.21 -15.03 5.46
CA TYR A 11 -7.30 -16.28 4.70
C TYR A 11 -6.94 -16.13 3.21
N GLY A 12 -6.76 -14.90 2.71
CA GLY A 12 -6.61 -14.62 1.28
C GLY A 12 -7.92 -14.81 0.53
N TYR A 13 -7.87 -14.62 -0.80
CA TYR A 13 -9.05 -14.85 -1.64
C TYR A 13 -9.51 -16.31 -1.56
N ASP A 14 -8.67 -17.29 -1.91
CA ASP A 14 -9.05 -18.70 -2.00
C ASP A 14 -9.55 -19.28 -0.69
N GLY A 15 -8.88 -18.99 0.42
CA GLY A 15 -9.25 -19.49 1.76
C GLY A 15 -10.45 -18.81 2.40
N THR A 16 -11.00 -17.76 1.77
CA THR A 16 -12.17 -17.07 2.29
C THR A 16 -13.47 -17.69 1.84
N HIS A 17 -14.36 -18.03 2.79
CA HIS A 17 -15.72 -18.47 2.55
C HIS A 17 -16.71 -17.35 2.87
N VAL A 18 -17.67 -17.11 1.96
CA VAL A 18 -18.67 -16.03 2.11
C VAL A 18 -19.56 -16.23 3.34
N GLU A 19 -19.79 -17.47 3.72
CA GLU A 19 -20.51 -17.87 4.95
C GLU A 19 -19.83 -17.34 6.21
N GLU A 20 -18.51 -17.40 6.26
CA GLU A 20 -17.73 -16.88 7.40
C GLU A 20 -17.82 -15.36 7.46
N ILE A 21 -17.78 -14.69 6.31
CA ILE A 21 -17.97 -13.23 6.25
C ILE A 21 -19.38 -12.86 6.74
N ALA A 22 -20.41 -13.56 6.28
CA ALA A 22 -21.79 -13.31 6.69
C ALA A 22 -21.98 -13.53 8.21
N ARG A 23 -21.40 -14.62 8.75
CA ARG A 23 -21.40 -14.92 10.18
C ARG A 23 -20.73 -13.81 11.00
N ARG A 24 -19.56 -13.35 10.58
CA ARG A 24 -18.82 -12.25 11.26
C ARG A 24 -19.53 -10.91 11.14
N ALA A 25 -20.21 -10.66 10.05
CA ALA A 25 -20.98 -9.45 9.81
C ALA A 25 -22.36 -9.45 10.52
N GLY A 26 -22.79 -10.57 11.12
CA GLY A 26 -24.09 -10.70 11.76
C GLY A 26 -25.27 -10.68 10.78
N VAL A 27 -25.05 -11.07 9.52
CA VAL A 27 -26.09 -11.13 8.48
C VAL A 27 -26.21 -12.56 7.95
N ASN A 28 -27.35 -12.89 7.30
CA ASN A 28 -27.45 -14.17 6.60
C ASN A 28 -26.77 -14.10 5.24
N LYS A 29 -26.37 -15.27 4.71
CA LYS A 29 -25.69 -15.39 3.41
C LYS A 29 -26.52 -14.81 2.25
N ALA A 30 -27.84 -15.03 2.24
CA ALA A 30 -28.72 -14.53 1.20
C ALA A 30 -28.75 -12.99 1.17
N THR A 31 -28.78 -12.35 2.35
CA THR A 31 -28.71 -10.90 2.48
C THR A 31 -27.39 -10.35 1.92
N LEU A 32 -26.26 -11.03 2.20
CA LEU A 32 -24.94 -10.62 1.69
C LEU A 32 -24.90 -10.68 0.17
N TYR A 33 -25.34 -11.81 -0.42
CA TYR A 33 -25.40 -11.97 -1.87
C TYR A 33 -26.34 -10.96 -2.54
N TYR A 34 -27.49 -10.69 -1.93
CA TYR A 34 -28.44 -9.71 -2.46
C TYR A 34 -27.88 -8.28 -2.47
N GLN A 35 -27.17 -7.89 -1.42
CA GLN A 35 -26.65 -6.52 -1.27
C GLN A 35 -25.36 -6.27 -2.03
N ILE A 36 -24.50 -7.27 -2.16
CA ILE A 36 -23.11 -7.06 -2.62
C ILE A 36 -22.81 -7.88 -3.87
N GLY A 37 -23.49 -9.01 -4.09
CA GLY A 37 -23.20 -9.94 -5.17
C GLY A 37 -22.35 -11.11 -4.72
N ASP A 38 -21.47 -11.58 -5.60
CA ASP A 38 -20.59 -12.73 -5.36
C ASP A 38 -19.31 -12.38 -4.60
N LYS A 39 -18.47 -13.39 -4.38
CA LYS A 39 -17.17 -13.25 -3.70
C LYS A 39 -16.24 -12.33 -4.46
N ASP A 40 -16.24 -12.37 -5.80
CA ASP A 40 -15.40 -11.55 -6.65
C ASP A 40 -15.76 -10.08 -6.51
N THR A 41 -17.06 -9.77 -6.57
CA THR A 41 -17.60 -8.43 -6.37
C THR A 41 -17.28 -7.91 -4.97
N LEU A 42 -17.43 -8.75 -3.95
CA LEU A 42 -17.10 -8.38 -2.56
C LEU A 42 -15.60 -8.08 -2.40
N TYR A 43 -14.74 -8.92 -2.99
CA TYR A 43 -13.30 -8.73 -2.97
C TYR A 43 -12.89 -7.45 -3.70
N ALA A 44 -13.46 -7.22 -4.89
CA ALA A 44 -13.23 -5.99 -5.65
C ALA A 44 -13.62 -4.75 -4.85
N ASN A 45 -14.79 -4.76 -4.20
CA ASN A 45 -15.24 -3.64 -3.37
C ASN A 45 -14.34 -3.41 -2.15
N VAL A 46 -13.83 -4.48 -1.53
CA VAL A 46 -12.89 -4.37 -0.39
C VAL A 46 -11.61 -3.64 -0.80
N ILE A 47 -11.01 -4.01 -1.93
CA ILE A 47 -9.76 -3.41 -2.38
C ILE A 47 -10.00 -2.01 -2.93
N HIS A 48 -11.02 -1.82 -3.78
CA HIS A 48 -11.34 -0.52 -4.38
C HIS A 48 -11.69 0.54 -3.34
N GLN A 49 -12.40 0.18 -2.26
CA GLN A 49 -12.74 1.12 -1.19
C GLN A 49 -11.51 1.78 -0.56
N VAL A 50 -10.39 1.07 -0.52
CA VAL A 50 -9.13 1.61 0.01
C VAL A 50 -8.31 2.28 -1.08
N LEU A 51 -8.02 1.58 -2.18
CA LEU A 51 -7.13 2.06 -3.23
C LEU A 51 -7.70 3.26 -4.00
N GLY A 52 -9.00 3.26 -4.30
CA GLY A 52 -9.65 4.36 -5.03
C GLY A 52 -9.58 5.69 -4.28
N ASN A 53 -9.72 5.67 -2.95
CA ASN A 53 -9.54 6.86 -2.13
C ASN A 53 -8.09 7.35 -2.09
N ILE A 54 -7.11 6.44 -2.09
CA ILE A 54 -5.70 6.78 -2.02
C ILE A 54 -5.28 7.62 -3.22
N ALA A 55 -5.63 7.21 -4.44
CA ALA A 55 -5.26 7.91 -5.66
C ALA A 55 -5.71 9.38 -5.64
N GLN A 56 -6.94 9.62 -5.24
CA GLN A 56 -7.49 10.99 -5.16
C GLN A 56 -6.81 11.84 -4.08
N VAL A 57 -6.61 11.27 -2.89
CA VAL A 57 -5.96 11.98 -1.76
C VAL A 57 -4.51 12.31 -2.10
N VAL A 58 -3.79 11.38 -2.71
CA VAL A 58 -2.39 11.57 -3.12
C VAL A 58 -2.30 12.67 -4.18
N ALA A 59 -3.12 12.64 -5.23
CA ALA A 59 -3.11 13.65 -6.27
C ALA A 59 -3.36 15.06 -5.72
N GLN A 60 -4.35 15.21 -4.82
CA GLN A 60 -4.66 16.50 -4.18
C GLN A 60 -3.52 17.02 -3.29
N ALA A 61 -2.86 16.15 -2.55
CA ALA A 61 -1.78 16.57 -1.67
C ALA A 61 -0.50 16.90 -2.43
N VAL A 62 -0.17 16.11 -3.45
CA VAL A 62 0.96 16.35 -4.34
C VAL A 62 0.81 17.70 -5.08
N ALA A 63 -0.39 18.07 -5.49
CA ALA A 63 -0.67 19.36 -6.13
C ALA A 63 -0.34 20.59 -5.25
N ARG A 64 -0.24 20.42 -3.91
CA ARG A 64 0.16 21.49 -2.98
C ARG A 64 1.67 21.67 -2.87
N GLY A 65 2.46 20.67 -3.26
CA GLY A 65 3.91 20.73 -3.25
C GLY A 65 4.46 21.70 -4.28
N LYS A 66 5.42 22.53 -3.90
CA LYS A 66 6.05 23.55 -4.77
C LYS A 66 7.21 22.99 -5.57
N THR A 67 7.87 21.98 -5.07
CA THR A 67 9.04 21.35 -5.68
C THR A 67 8.80 19.85 -5.92
N PRO A 68 9.46 19.23 -6.92
CA PRO A 68 9.38 17.79 -7.13
C PRO A 68 9.75 16.97 -5.87
N ALA A 69 10.72 17.43 -5.10
CA ALA A 69 11.13 16.78 -3.85
C ALA A 69 10.03 16.82 -2.78
N GLU A 70 9.35 17.97 -2.61
CA GLU A 70 8.21 18.09 -1.71
C GLU A 70 7.04 17.20 -2.15
N LYS A 71 6.77 17.13 -3.47
CA LYS A 71 5.72 16.28 -4.04
C LYS A 71 6.01 14.80 -3.81
N LEU A 72 7.25 14.36 -4.06
CA LEU A 72 7.66 12.98 -3.83
C LEU A 72 7.59 12.60 -2.33
N ARG A 73 8.04 13.50 -1.45
CA ARG A 73 7.91 13.32 -0.01
C ARG A 73 6.44 13.16 0.40
N ALA A 74 5.57 14.05 -0.06
CA ALA A 74 4.13 13.98 0.23
C ALA A 74 3.51 12.67 -0.27
N TYR A 75 3.87 12.23 -1.49
CA TYR A 75 3.45 10.94 -2.03
C TYR A 75 3.82 9.79 -1.08
N ILE A 76 5.09 9.71 -0.66
CA ILE A 76 5.59 8.62 0.19
C ILE A 76 4.91 8.62 1.56
N LEU A 77 4.77 9.79 2.20
CA LEU A 77 4.13 9.90 3.50
C LEU A 77 2.65 9.48 3.46
N LEU A 78 1.94 9.84 2.39
CA LEU A 78 0.56 9.43 2.22
C LEU A 78 0.41 7.94 1.96
N MET A 79 1.34 7.33 1.21
CA MET A 79 1.35 5.87 1.02
C MET A 79 1.58 5.14 2.35
N ALA A 80 2.49 5.64 3.20
CA ALA A 80 2.72 5.08 4.53
C ALA A 80 1.50 5.24 5.44
N ASP A 81 0.89 6.43 5.48
CA ASP A 81 -0.33 6.73 6.25
C ASP A 81 -1.52 5.86 5.79
N ALA A 82 -1.67 5.65 4.47
CA ALA A 82 -2.71 4.78 3.93
C ALA A 82 -2.57 3.33 4.39
N VAL A 83 -1.34 2.81 4.44
CA VAL A 83 -1.05 1.47 4.97
C VAL A 83 -1.33 1.40 6.47
N ASP A 84 -0.97 2.44 7.24
CA ASP A 84 -1.23 2.50 8.69
C ASP A 84 -2.72 2.53 9.02
N LYS A 85 -3.51 3.24 8.24
CA LYS A 85 -4.97 3.33 8.40
C LYS A 85 -5.73 2.10 7.93
N ASN A 86 -5.10 1.24 7.14
CA ASN A 86 -5.73 0.05 6.56
C ASN A 86 -4.85 -1.20 6.77
N PRO A 87 -4.68 -1.66 8.01
CA PRO A 87 -3.76 -2.75 8.35
C PRO A 87 -4.11 -4.09 7.69
N GLU A 88 -5.33 -4.25 7.16
CA GLU A 88 -5.75 -5.43 6.41
C GLU A 88 -5.26 -5.42 4.95
N LEU A 89 -4.90 -4.25 4.41
CA LEU A 89 -4.48 -4.13 3.01
C LEU A 89 -3.12 -4.79 2.71
N PRO A 90 -2.06 -4.61 3.52
CA PRO A 90 -0.76 -5.23 3.27
C PRO A 90 -0.81 -6.74 3.06
N PRO A 91 -1.45 -7.56 3.93
CA PRO A 91 -1.51 -9.00 3.70
C PRO A 91 -2.32 -9.40 2.47
N ILE A 92 -3.34 -8.63 2.08
CA ILE A 92 -4.08 -8.85 0.84
C ILE A 92 -3.16 -8.59 -0.36
N MET A 93 -2.53 -7.42 -0.42
CA MET A 93 -1.71 -7.01 -1.56
C MET A 93 -0.47 -7.88 -1.74
N ILE A 94 0.19 -8.30 -0.67
CA ILE A 94 1.35 -9.20 -0.76
C ILE A 94 0.95 -10.57 -1.33
N ARG A 95 -0.24 -11.08 -1.00
CA ARG A 95 -0.74 -12.32 -1.59
C ARG A 95 -1.02 -12.17 -3.07
N GLU A 96 -1.61 -11.05 -3.49
CA GLU A 96 -1.84 -10.77 -4.91
C GLU A 96 -0.50 -10.69 -5.67
N VAL A 97 0.50 -9.99 -5.13
CA VAL A 97 1.83 -9.96 -5.73
C VAL A 97 2.43 -11.37 -5.83
N ALA A 98 2.34 -12.18 -4.76
CA ALA A 98 2.89 -13.52 -4.72
C ALA A 98 2.18 -14.51 -5.67
N SER A 99 0.88 -14.30 -5.94
CA SER A 99 0.09 -15.11 -6.88
C SER A 99 0.14 -14.59 -8.32
N GLY A 100 0.93 -13.54 -8.59
CA GLY A 100 0.95 -12.89 -9.91
C GLY A 100 -0.33 -12.13 -10.25
N GLY A 101 -1.11 -11.71 -9.24
CA GLY A 101 -2.36 -10.98 -9.42
C GLY A 101 -3.54 -11.89 -9.82
N ALA A 102 -3.49 -13.16 -9.44
CA ALA A 102 -4.47 -14.17 -9.88
C ALA A 102 -5.94 -13.78 -9.61
N HIS A 103 -6.19 -13.03 -8.53
CA HIS A 103 -7.52 -12.57 -8.16
C HIS A 103 -7.64 -11.05 -8.12
N LEU A 104 -6.62 -10.32 -8.59
CA LEU A 104 -6.62 -8.86 -8.57
C LEU A 104 -7.75 -8.31 -9.46
N PRO A 105 -8.75 -7.64 -8.90
CA PRO A 105 -9.86 -7.14 -9.70
C PRO A 105 -9.38 -6.02 -10.63
N ARG A 106 -10.00 -5.92 -11.81
CA ARG A 106 -9.67 -4.87 -12.79
C ARG A 106 -9.73 -3.46 -12.20
N VAL A 107 -10.76 -3.16 -11.41
CA VAL A 107 -10.90 -1.85 -10.74
C VAL A 107 -9.74 -1.56 -9.80
N ALA A 108 -9.22 -2.55 -9.08
CA ALA A 108 -8.06 -2.38 -8.21
C ALA A 108 -6.77 -2.12 -9.03
N ALA A 109 -6.61 -2.79 -10.17
CA ALA A 109 -5.50 -2.53 -11.08
C ALA A 109 -5.57 -1.10 -11.66
N GLU A 110 -6.77 -0.61 -11.99
CA GLU A 110 -7.01 0.78 -12.45
C GLU A 110 -6.69 1.79 -11.33
N ASP A 111 -7.08 1.52 -10.08
CA ASP A 111 -6.72 2.35 -8.93
C ASP A 111 -5.20 2.40 -8.71
N MET A 112 -4.52 1.26 -8.79
CA MET A 112 -3.05 1.20 -8.70
C MET A 112 -2.37 1.97 -9.83
N ALA A 113 -2.87 1.83 -11.06
CA ALA A 113 -2.36 2.59 -12.21
C ALA A 113 -2.50 4.10 -11.99
N SER A 114 -3.62 4.54 -11.41
CA SER A 114 -3.83 5.96 -11.08
C SER A 114 -2.82 6.49 -10.06
N VAL A 115 -2.51 5.70 -9.03
CA VAL A 115 -1.46 6.05 -8.04
C VAL A 115 -0.08 6.12 -8.71
N LEU A 116 0.24 5.16 -9.58
CA LEU A 116 1.51 5.14 -10.33
C LEU A 116 1.64 6.31 -11.30
N THR A 117 0.53 6.77 -11.90
CA THR A 117 0.52 7.94 -12.79
C THR A 117 0.94 9.21 -12.03
N VAL A 118 0.44 9.40 -10.80
CA VAL A 118 0.89 10.54 -9.98
C VAL A 118 2.38 10.49 -9.68
N LEU A 119 2.93 9.30 -9.40
CA LEU A 119 4.38 9.14 -9.20
C LEU A 119 5.17 9.45 -10.48
N LEU A 120 4.71 8.95 -11.62
CA LEU A 120 5.31 9.24 -12.92
C LEU A 120 5.41 10.75 -13.17
N GLU A 121 4.31 11.49 -12.97
CA GLU A 121 4.27 12.95 -13.16
C GLU A 121 5.28 13.68 -12.25
N ILE A 122 5.41 13.25 -10.99
CA ILE A 122 6.40 13.81 -10.05
C ILE A 122 7.83 13.58 -10.52
N LEU A 123 8.12 12.36 -10.99
CA LEU A 123 9.47 11.97 -11.42
C LEU A 123 9.86 12.67 -12.73
N GLU A 124 8.94 12.78 -13.69
CA GLU A 124 9.16 13.51 -14.95
C GLU A 124 9.36 15.01 -14.67
N GLU A 125 8.54 15.64 -13.84
CA GLU A 125 8.75 17.04 -13.43
C GLU A 125 10.14 17.23 -12.80
N GLY A 126 10.56 16.29 -11.94
CA GLY A 126 11.87 16.35 -11.30
C GLY A 126 13.03 16.19 -12.28
N LYS A 127 12.88 15.33 -13.28
CA LYS A 127 13.83 15.12 -14.38
C LYS A 127 13.94 16.38 -15.25
N GLU A 128 12.81 16.95 -15.70
CA GLU A 128 12.76 18.17 -16.52
C GLU A 128 13.41 19.36 -15.80
N LYS A 129 13.21 19.51 -14.49
CA LYS A 129 13.82 20.54 -13.65
C LYS A 129 15.29 20.24 -13.29
N GLY A 130 15.82 19.10 -13.72
CA GLY A 130 17.21 18.70 -13.42
C GLY A 130 17.46 18.36 -11.94
N VAL A 131 16.39 18.06 -11.17
CA VAL A 131 16.45 17.73 -9.73
C VAL A 131 16.62 16.24 -9.52
N PHE A 132 15.99 15.43 -10.38
CA PHE A 132 16.03 13.97 -10.34
C PHE A 132 16.77 13.38 -11.54
N ASN A 133 17.34 12.21 -11.34
CA ASN A 133 17.82 11.35 -12.42
C ASN A 133 16.65 10.81 -13.25
N ASP A 134 16.95 10.31 -14.44
CA ASP A 134 16.02 9.50 -15.21
C ASP A 134 15.90 8.11 -14.57
N VAL A 135 14.77 7.85 -13.92
CA VAL A 135 14.55 6.63 -13.14
C VAL A 135 13.28 5.91 -13.61
N VAL A 136 13.22 4.61 -13.41
CA VAL A 136 12.05 3.80 -13.74
C VAL A 136 10.98 3.98 -12.66
N PRO A 137 9.79 4.57 -12.96
CA PRO A 137 8.76 4.88 -11.95
C PRO A 137 8.29 3.66 -11.16
N PHE A 138 8.11 2.52 -11.85
CA PHE A 138 7.69 1.28 -11.19
C PHE A 138 8.74 0.78 -10.17
N LEU A 139 10.04 0.94 -10.46
CA LEU A 139 11.11 0.58 -9.52
C LEU A 139 11.09 1.48 -8.28
N VAL A 140 10.89 2.79 -8.47
CA VAL A 140 10.75 3.73 -7.35
C VAL A 140 9.53 3.38 -6.50
N HIS A 141 8.39 3.05 -7.13
CA HIS A 141 7.19 2.59 -6.41
C HIS A 141 7.45 1.29 -5.64
N ALA A 142 8.15 0.33 -6.25
CA ALA A 142 8.52 -0.92 -5.59
C ALA A 142 9.45 -0.70 -4.38
N MET A 143 10.39 0.25 -4.46
CA MET A 143 11.22 0.65 -3.32
C MET A 143 10.36 1.23 -2.18
N ILE A 144 9.42 2.12 -2.50
CA ILE A 144 8.52 2.74 -1.51
C ILE A 144 7.63 1.68 -0.87
N MET A 145 6.82 1.00 -1.68
CA MET A 145 5.82 0.06 -1.18
C MET A 145 6.44 -1.20 -0.59
N GLY A 146 7.52 -1.71 -1.21
CA GLY A 146 8.27 -2.84 -0.68
C GLY A 146 8.80 -2.56 0.73
N SER A 147 9.40 -1.38 0.94
CA SER A 147 9.90 -0.97 2.26
C SER A 147 8.77 -0.89 3.29
N ILE A 148 7.65 -0.22 2.94
CA ILE A 148 6.51 -0.03 3.85
C ILE A 148 5.83 -1.36 4.15
N LEU A 149 5.46 -2.15 3.13
CA LEU A 149 4.71 -3.39 3.30
C LEU A 149 5.53 -4.46 4.03
N ILE A 150 6.79 -4.66 3.64
CA ILE A 150 7.67 -5.67 4.27
C ILE A 150 7.97 -5.28 5.72
N PHE A 151 8.18 -3.99 6.01
CA PHE A 151 8.38 -3.57 7.39
C PHE A 151 7.13 -3.85 8.24
N LYS A 152 5.93 -3.46 7.78
CA LYS A 152 4.67 -3.67 8.51
C LYS A 152 4.35 -5.15 8.72
N LEU A 153 4.48 -5.97 7.68
CA LEU A 153 4.24 -7.41 7.77
C LEU A 153 5.32 -8.16 8.56
N GLY A 154 6.56 -7.65 8.53
CA GLY A 154 7.69 -8.25 9.25
C GLY A 154 7.72 -7.92 10.74
N THR A 155 7.05 -6.86 11.20
CA THR A 155 7.07 -6.45 12.61
C THR A 155 6.64 -7.56 13.56
N PRO A 156 5.52 -8.28 13.38
CA PRO A 156 5.13 -9.39 14.25
C PRO A 156 6.13 -10.56 14.26
N ILE A 157 6.88 -10.75 13.16
CA ILE A 157 7.92 -11.78 13.07
C ILE A 157 9.12 -11.34 13.89
N LYS A 158 9.55 -10.09 13.76
CA LYS A 158 10.66 -9.51 14.53
C LYS A 158 10.41 -9.56 16.04
N ASP A 159 9.20 -9.24 16.47
CA ASP A 159 8.81 -9.24 17.88
C ASP A 159 8.87 -10.64 18.51
N LYS A 160 8.68 -11.68 17.70
CA LYS A 160 8.75 -13.09 18.13
C LYS A 160 10.15 -13.68 18.05
N GLN A 161 11.09 -13.04 17.35
CA GLN A 161 12.43 -13.60 17.09
C GLN A 161 13.48 -13.03 18.05
N ILE A 162 14.07 -13.92 18.84
CA ILE A 162 15.12 -13.58 19.82
C ILE A 162 16.50 -13.46 19.14
N TRP A 163 16.64 -13.94 17.90
CA TRP A 163 17.90 -14.05 17.17
C TRP A 163 18.42 -12.77 16.53
N LEU A 164 17.59 -11.71 16.44
CA LEU A 164 18.07 -10.45 15.87
C LEU A 164 19.12 -9.79 16.79
N PRO A 165 20.25 -9.32 16.23
CA PRO A 165 21.24 -8.55 16.98
C PRO A 165 20.63 -7.36 17.69
N GLU A 166 21.11 -7.04 18.89
CA GLU A 166 20.56 -5.93 19.71
C GLU A 166 20.72 -4.57 19.03
N GLU A 167 21.77 -4.38 18.24
CA GLU A 167 21.98 -3.15 17.46
C GLU A 167 20.86 -2.94 16.41
N ILE A 168 20.40 -4.02 15.78
CA ILE A 168 19.28 -3.95 14.84
C ILE A 168 17.99 -3.64 15.59
N LYS A 169 17.71 -4.34 16.69
CA LYS A 169 16.53 -4.11 17.52
C LYS A 169 16.46 -2.67 18.04
N ALA A 170 17.59 -2.11 18.47
CA ALA A 170 17.68 -0.76 19.00
C ALA A 170 17.35 0.30 17.92
N ARG A 171 17.80 0.10 16.69
CA ARG A 171 17.50 0.97 15.56
C ARG A 171 16.04 0.85 15.11
N ASP A 172 15.52 -0.36 15.07
CA ASP A 172 14.15 -0.65 14.67
C ASP A 172 13.09 -0.08 15.62
N LYS A 173 13.40 0.11 16.92
CA LYS A 173 12.44 0.63 17.91
C LYS A 173 11.83 1.99 17.58
N LYS A 174 12.55 2.84 16.86
CA LYS A 174 12.09 4.19 16.48
C LYS A 174 11.32 4.21 15.16
N LEU A 175 11.52 3.21 14.31
CA LEU A 175 10.99 3.15 12.96
C LEU A 175 9.45 3.15 12.85
N PRO A 176 8.66 2.51 13.73
CA PRO A 176 7.19 2.49 13.56
C PRO A 176 6.56 3.88 13.45
N GLY A 177 7.09 4.86 14.19
CA GLY A 177 6.58 6.25 14.15
C GLY A 177 7.19 7.12 13.05
N THR A 178 8.28 6.68 12.41
CA THR A 178 9.05 7.50 11.43
C THR A 178 9.24 6.79 10.10
N LEU A 179 8.63 5.62 9.89
CA LEU A 179 8.86 4.79 8.71
C LEU A 179 8.69 5.57 7.39
N GLY A 180 7.59 6.32 7.26
CA GLY A 180 7.33 7.11 6.06
C GLY A 180 8.41 8.15 5.80
N GLU A 181 8.90 8.82 6.85
CA GLU A 181 9.95 9.82 6.76
C GLU A 181 11.31 9.20 6.37
N GLU A 182 11.67 8.08 6.98
CA GLU A 182 12.92 7.37 6.67
C GLU A 182 12.90 6.85 5.22
N VAL A 183 11.77 6.27 4.78
CA VAL A 183 11.62 5.84 3.38
C VAL A 183 11.70 7.04 2.43
N ALA A 184 11.07 8.16 2.78
CA ALA A 184 11.13 9.38 1.96
C ALA A 184 12.56 9.90 1.82
N GLU A 185 13.33 9.93 2.90
CA GLU A 185 14.74 10.35 2.85
C GLU A 185 15.61 9.44 1.99
N LEU A 186 15.44 8.12 2.13
CA LEU A 186 16.20 7.14 1.35
C LEU A 186 15.85 7.24 -0.14
N VAL A 187 14.56 7.31 -0.49
CA VAL A 187 14.11 7.39 -1.87
C VAL A 187 14.54 8.73 -2.50
N LEU A 188 14.38 9.85 -1.79
CA LEU A 188 14.84 11.16 -2.28
C LEU A 188 16.34 11.18 -2.55
N LYS A 189 17.16 10.56 -1.69
CA LYS A 189 18.61 10.41 -1.95
C LYS A 189 18.87 9.56 -3.20
N ALA A 190 18.13 8.47 -3.39
CA ALA A 190 18.32 7.56 -4.51
C ALA A 190 17.95 8.18 -5.87
N VAL A 191 16.90 9.01 -5.92
CA VAL A 191 16.45 9.62 -7.19
C VAL A 191 17.13 10.96 -7.48
N LYS A 192 17.77 11.59 -6.49
CA LYS A 192 18.38 12.92 -6.62
C LYS A 192 19.52 12.90 -7.64
N LYS A 193 19.53 13.90 -8.54
CA LYS A 193 20.63 14.12 -9.46
C LYS A 193 21.84 14.65 -8.70
N GLU A 194 22.96 13.92 -8.79
CA GLU A 194 24.24 14.42 -8.32
C GLU A 194 24.71 15.59 -9.21
N ARG A 195 25.28 16.60 -8.59
CA ARG A 195 25.82 17.79 -9.29
C ARG A 195 27.18 17.49 -9.89
#